data_15567d3e93626477c8572f3aaf4eb948
#
_entry.id   15567d3e93626477c8572f3aaf4eb948
#
_cell.length_a   1.000
_cell.length_b   1.000
_cell.length_c   1.000
_cell.angle_alpha   90.00
_cell.angle_beta   90.00
_cell.angle_gamma   90.00
#
_symmetry.space_group_name_H-M   'P 1'
#
loop_
_entity.id
_entity.type
_entity.pdbx_description
1 polymer ?
#
loop_
_entity_poly.entity_id
_entity_poly.type
_entity_poly.pdbx_seq_one_letter_code
_entity_poly.pdbx_strand_id
1 'polypeptide(L)' 'PAPVVTKTVRVTSGYLALRNDTAYDASNEIGKLYTGDTVTVIDSSGSTYWYVYSPKLDRNGYVNKNYLY' A
#
# COMPACT_ATOMS: atom_id res chain seq x y z
N PRO A 1 4.58 21.94 6.05
CA PRO A 1 4.69 20.55 5.56
C PRO A 1 3.42 20.12 4.85
N ALA A 2 3.58 19.20 3.92
CA ALA A 2 2.43 18.67 3.19
C ALA A 2 1.51 17.90 4.14
N PRO A 3 0.19 17.94 3.91
CA PRO A 3 -0.73 17.16 4.72
C PRO A 3 -0.45 15.66 4.57
N VAL A 4 -0.60 14.95 5.67
CA VAL A 4 -0.50 13.50 5.68
C VAL A 4 -1.80 12.93 5.09
N VAL A 5 -1.67 12.05 4.11
CA VAL A 5 -2.83 11.39 3.49
C VAL A 5 -2.86 9.94 3.99
N THR A 6 -3.91 9.60 4.70
CA THR A 6 -4.11 8.24 5.19
C THR A 6 -5.22 7.58 4.38
N LYS A 7 -4.98 6.37 3.91
CA LYS A 7 -5.96 5.58 3.18
C LYS A 7 -6.20 4.27 3.88
N THR A 8 -7.37 3.69 3.66
CA THR A 8 -7.74 2.40 4.24
C THR A 8 -7.70 1.34 3.15
N VAL A 9 -7.12 0.20 3.47
CA VAL A 9 -7.09 -0.95 2.56
C VAL A 9 -8.48 -1.59 2.53
N ARG A 10 -8.95 -1.89 1.33
CA ARG A 10 -10.22 -2.58 1.13
C ARG A 10 -10.07 -3.58 -0.01
N VAL A 11 -10.09 -4.86 0.32
CA VAL A 11 -10.03 -5.97 -0.64
C VAL A 11 -11.23 -6.88 -0.41
N THR A 12 -11.72 -7.50 -1.48
CA THR A 12 -12.90 -8.38 -1.39
C THR A 12 -12.54 -9.75 -0.83
N SER A 13 -11.30 -10.17 -1.00
CA SER A 13 -10.80 -11.42 -0.44
C SER A 13 -9.29 -11.40 -0.42
N GLY A 14 -8.69 -12.18 0.47
CA GLY A 14 -7.24 -12.26 0.56
C GLY A 14 -6.62 -11.00 1.14
N TYR A 15 -5.56 -10.53 0.52
CA TYR A 15 -4.78 -9.41 1.05
C TYR A 15 -4.26 -8.52 -0.07
N LEU A 16 -3.91 -7.30 0.32
CA LEU A 16 -3.17 -6.38 -0.55
C LEU A 16 -1.69 -6.51 -0.23
N ALA A 17 -0.89 -6.88 -1.21
CA ALA A 17 0.55 -7.05 -0.99
C ALA A 17 1.24 -5.70 -0.88
N LEU A 18 2.08 -5.55 0.14
CA LEU A 18 3.03 -4.45 0.23
C LEU A 18 4.28 -4.92 -0.50
N ARG A 19 4.69 -4.17 -1.53
CA ARG A 19 5.74 -4.59 -2.45
C ARG A 19 6.94 -3.66 -2.35
N ASN A 20 8.11 -4.17 -2.69
CA ASN A 20 9.31 -3.33 -2.74
C ASN A 20 9.57 -2.76 -4.14
N ASP A 21 8.66 -3.00 -5.08
CA ASP A 21 8.79 -2.49 -6.45
C ASP A 21 7.38 -2.27 -7.03
N THR A 22 7.31 -1.65 -8.20
CA THR A 22 6.07 -1.30 -8.88
C THR A 22 5.62 -2.37 -9.87
N ALA A 23 5.99 -3.63 -9.65
CA ALA A 23 5.63 -4.75 -10.51
C ALA A 23 4.72 -5.72 -9.75
N TYR A 24 3.83 -6.39 -10.49
CA TYR A 24 3.00 -7.45 -9.91
C TYR A 24 3.79 -8.75 -9.94
N ASP A 25 4.57 -8.98 -8.89
CA ASP A 25 5.47 -10.13 -8.80
C ASP A 25 5.50 -10.60 -7.35
N ALA A 26 5.23 -11.88 -7.13
CA ALA A 26 5.22 -12.45 -5.79
C ALA A 26 6.58 -12.32 -5.08
N SER A 27 7.67 -12.28 -5.84
CA SER A 27 9.01 -12.19 -5.25
C SER A 27 9.29 -10.82 -4.63
N ASN A 28 8.50 -9.79 -4.94
CA ASN A 28 8.69 -8.46 -4.36
C ASN A 28 7.75 -8.15 -3.21
N GLU A 29 6.94 -9.10 -2.79
CA GLU A 29 6.02 -8.90 -1.65
C GLU A 29 6.81 -8.91 -0.35
N ILE A 30 6.71 -7.81 0.39
CA ILE A 30 7.42 -7.66 1.66
C ILE A 30 6.46 -7.57 2.85
N GLY A 31 5.16 -7.61 2.60
CA GLY A 31 4.16 -7.60 3.67
C GLY A 31 2.77 -7.82 3.10
N LYS A 32 1.82 -8.01 4.01
CA LYS A 32 0.42 -8.25 3.66
C LYS A 32 -0.47 -7.29 4.44
N LEU A 33 -1.39 -6.67 3.72
CA LEU A 33 -2.38 -5.75 4.29
C LEU A 33 -3.76 -6.33 4.05
N TYR A 34 -4.62 -6.21 5.04
CA TYR A 34 -5.97 -6.75 4.99
C TYR A 34 -6.98 -5.61 5.05
N THR A 35 -8.22 -5.90 4.67
CA THR A 35 -9.30 -4.92 4.75
C THR A 35 -9.37 -4.33 6.16
N GLY A 36 -9.40 -3.01 6.23
CA GLY A 36 -9.41 -2.28 7.50
C GLY A 36 -8.04 -1.76 7.93
N ASP A 37 -6.96 -2.28 7.34
CA ASP A 37 -5.63 -1.76 7.64
C ASP A 37 -5.47 -0.38 7.00
N THR A 38 -4.70 0.49 7.65
CA THR A 38 -4.47 1.84 7.13
C THR A 38 -3.02 2.00 6.71
N VAL A 39 -2.81 2.87 5.75
CA VAL A 39 -1.47 3.22 5.26
C VAL A 39 -1.38 4.73 5.09
N THR A 40 -0.18 5.26 5.24
CA THR A 40 0.10 6.67 4.97
C THR A 40 0.68 6.79 3.57
N VAL A 41 0.03 7.55 2.70
CA VAL A 41 0.48 7.73 1.32
C VAL A 41 1.63 8.73 1.32
N ILE A 42 2.76 8.29 0.78
CA ILE A 42 3.97 9.11 0.67
C ILE A 42 4.05 9.72 -0.73
N ASP A 43 3.81 8.92 -1.76
CA ASP A 43 3.88 9.34 -3.16
C ASP A 43 2.71 8.74 -3.92
N SER A 44 1.82 9.60 -4.41
CA SER A 44 0.64 9.20 -5.17
C SER A 44 0.75 9.51 -6.66
N SER A 45 1.97 9.75 -7.15
CA SER A 45 2.17 10.09 -8.56
C SER A 45 2.08 8.87 -9.50
N GLY A 46 2.18 7.65 -8.96
CA GLY A 46 2.09 6.46 -9.78
C GLY A 46 0.70 6.20 -10.33
N SER A 47 0.62 5.64 -11.52
CA SER A 47 -0.67 5.35 -12.17
C SER A 47 -1.32 4.06 -11.64
N THR A 48 -0.54 3.14 -11.14
CA THR A 48 -1.03 1.86 -10.64
C THR A 48 -0.63 1.63 -9.19
N TYR A 49 0.60 1.92 -8.82
CA TYR A 49 1.13 1.70 -7.49
C TYR A 49 1.49 3.03 -6.85
N TRP A 50 1.15 3.16 -5.55
CA TRP A 50 1.53 4.31 -4.74
C TRP A 50 2.51 3.87 -3.67
N TYR A 51 3.46 4.72 -3.36
CA TYR A 51 4.42 4.47 -2.29
C TYR A 51 3.81 4.89 -0.96
N VAL A 52 3.74 3.96 -0.03
CA VAL A 52 3.05 4.17 1.25
C VAL A 52 3.90 3.64 2.41
N TYR A 53 3.59 4.13 3.60
CA TYR A 53 4.11 3.59 4.84
C TYR A 53 3.01 2.80 5.53
N SER A 54 3.32 1.59 5.98
CA SER A 54 2.38 0.76 6.75
C SER A 54 2.76 0.83 8.23
N PRO A 55 1.94 1.49 9.07
CA PRO A 55 2.20 1.51 10.51
C PRO A 55 2.12 0.12 11.14
N LYS A 56 1.23 -0.73 10.60
CA LYS A 56 1.07 -2.09 11.11
C LYS A 56 2.34 -2.91 10.94
N LEU A 57 2.99 -2.77 9.80
CA LEU A 57 4.19 -3.53 9.46
C LEU A 57 5.48 -2.77 9.76
N ASP A 58 5.35 -1.48 10.06
CA ASP A 58 6.48 -0.55 10.28
C ASP A 58 7.46 -0.61 9.11
N ARG A 59 6.95 -0.49 7.89
CA ARG A 59 7.77 -0.47 6.69
C ARG A 59 7.08 0.25 5.55
N ASN A 60 7.89 0.76 4.64
CA ASN A 60 7.43 1.41 3.43
C ASN A 60 7.38 0.43 2.27
N GLY A 61 6.51 0.70 1.30
CA GLY A 61 6.44 -0.13 0.11
C GLY A 61 5.41 0.40 -0.86
N TYR A 62 5.25 -0.31 -1.97
CA TYR A 62 4.31 0.02 -3.02
C TYR A 62 3.07 -0.84 -2.89
N VAL A 63 1.89 -0.24 -3.06
CA VAL A 63 0.62 -0.96 -3.05
C VAL A 63 -0.22 -0.51 -4.24
N ASN A 64 -1.10 -1.40 -4.70
CA ASN A 64 -2.03 -1.06 -5.77
C ASN A 64 -3.06 -0.05 -5.26
N LYS A 65 -3.10 1.12 -5.89
CA LYS A 65 -3.96 2.22 -5.45
C LYS A 65 -5.45 1.91 -5.53
N ASN A 66 -5.84 0.93 -6.35
CA ASN A 66 -7.25 0.58 -6.53
C ASN A 66 -7.89 0.01 -5.26
N TYR A 67 -7.09 -0.44 -4.32
CA TYR A 67 -7.56 -1.01 -3.06
C TYR A 67 -7.42 -0.04 -1.90
N LEU A 68 -7.09 1.22 -2.17
CA LEU A 68 -6.95 2.26 -1.15
C LEU A 68 -8.16 3.19 -1.19
N TYR A 69 -8.76 3.41 -0.04
CA TYR A 69 -9.94 4.26 0.12
C TYR A 69 -9.73 5.26 1.28
#